data_9316dafefb996e09cbeeb56371bf3417
#
_entry.id   9316dafefb996e09cbeeb56371bf3417
#
_cell.length_a   1.000
_cell.length_b   1.000
_cell.length_c   1.000
_cell.angle_alpha   90.00
_cell.angle_beta   90.00
_cell.angle_gamma   90.00
#
_symmetry.space_group_name_H-M   'P 1'
#
loop_
_entity.id
_entity.type
_entity.pdbx_description
1 polymer ?
#
loop_
_entity_poly.entity_id
_entity_poly.type
_entity_poly.pdbx_seq_one_letter_code
_entity_poly.pdbx_strand_id
1 'polypeptide(L)'
;MTKQSNFSPFGWVMRSMSILLRLGSRLGLTMPLLRLVGGRMNSPAGKRRAFAGYAPTEQDVFVATFSKSGTNWMMQIAYQIAHYGQGEFQHIHDEIPWPEAPMPGIVSLRDPGPQQRSPTRLRVIKTHAEAEFVPYNEKAKYIVVVRDPADVFVSSYYFAGTVLPGGITYSVDEFLQTYLGDHFFFGSWAAHLAGYWAWRERANVLLLFYNELKKEPAGSVRRVADLLGVTLTEAQVGAVVERSTFAYMQAIDHKFMPPVPFRKWGEKPVLMRRGQSGGAAELLSVQQ
;
A
#
# COMPACT_ATOMS: atom_id res chain seq x y z
N MET A 1 -4.02 12.78 22.99
CA MET A 1 -2.99 11.72 23.09
C MET A 1 -3.51 10.60 23.98
N THR A 2 -4.29 9.70 23.44
CA THR A 2 -4.76 8.52 24.18
C THR A 2 -3.65 7.45 24.13
N LYS A 3 -2.99 7.22 25.26
CA LYS A 3 -2.17 6.03 25.48
C LYS A 3 -3.05 4.81 25.21
N GLN A 4 -2.93 4.20 24.02
CA GLN A 4 -3.49 2.85 23.82
C GLN A 4 -2.84 1.95 24.85
N SER A 5 -3.66 1.46 25.77
CA SER A 5 -3.20 0.57 26.83
C SER A 5 -2.60 -0.68 26.19
N ASN A 6 -1.42 -1.06 26.65
CA ASN A 6 -0.70 -2.29 26.27
C ASN A 6 -1.49 -3.60 26.57
N PHE A 7 -2.75 -3.51 26.93
CA PHE A 7 -3.64 -4.59 27.37
C PHE A 7 -4.77 -4.92 26.39
N SER A 8 -4.69 -4.48 25.12
CA SER A 8 -5.68 -4.91 24.12
C SER A 8 -5.43 -6.37 23.69
N PRO A 9 -6.47 -7.17 23.37
CA PRO A 9 -6.31 -8.52 22.83
C PRO A 9 -5.38 -8.54 21.58
N PHE A 10 -5.45 -7.51 20.75
CA PHE A 10 -4.57 -7.31 19.62
C PHE A 10 -3.09 -7.17 20.05
N GLY A 11 -2.81 -6.37 21.08
CA GLY A 11 -1.45 -6.22 21.62
C GLY A 11 -0.86 -7.53 22.14
N TRP A 12 -1.68 -8.39 22.75
CA TRP A 12 -1.26 -9.72 23.21
C TRP A 12 -0.92 -10.65 22.05
N VAL A 13 -1.78 -10.74 21.04
CA VAL A 13 -1.53 -11.55 19.84
C VAL A 13 -0.24 -11.13 19.16
N MET A 14 -0.01 -9.83 19.03
CA MET A 14 1.18 -9.30 18.37
C MET A 14 2.46 -9.55 19.18
N ARG A 15 2.40 -9.46 20.52
CA ARG A 15 3.54 -9.81 21.38
C ARG A 15 3.89 -11.30 21.28
N SER A 16 2.90 -12.18 21.34
CA SER A 16 3.09 -13.63 21.19
C SER A 16 3.70 -13.96 19.84
N MET A 17 3.21 -13.35 18.76
CA MET A 17 3.76 -13.51 17.41
C MET A 17 5.21 -13.00 17.33
N SER A 18 5.52 -11.86 17.98
CA SER A 18 6.89 -11.34 18.06
C SER A 18 7.85 -12.32 18.75
N ILE A 19 7.43 -12.93 19.85
CA ILE A 19 8.24 -13.93 20.57
C ILE A 19 8.47 -15.17 19.70
N LEU A 20 7.41 -15.68 19.07
CA LEU A 20 7.51 -16.84 18.16
C LEU A 20 8.44 -16.57 16.98
N LEU A 21 8.34 -15.41 16.36
CA LEU A 21 9.22 -15.03 15.25
C LEU A 21 10.69 -14.92 15.70
N ARG A 22 10.97 -14.35 16.88
CA ARG A 22 12.34 -14.25 17.41
C ARG A 22 12.94 -15.62 17.76
N LEU A 23 12.15 -16.50 18.37
CA LEU A 23 12.58 -17.86 18.66
C LEU A 23 12.80 -18.65 17.37
N GLY A 24 11.86 -18.55 16.42
CA GLY A 24 11.99 -19.18 15.11
C GLY A 24 13.20 -18.68 14.32
N SER A 25 13.52 -17.38 14.42
CA SER A 25 14.70 -16.81 13.76
C SER A 25 16.00 -17.43 14.26
N ARG A 26 16.11 -17.68 15.57
CA ARG A 26 17.29 -18.36 16.16
C ARG A 26 17.45 -19.80 15.69
N LEU A 27 16.38 -20.42 15.20
CA LEU A 27 16.33 -21.79 14.68
C LEU A 27 16.35 -21.84 13.15
N GLY A 28 16.56 -20.73 12.45
CA GLY A 28 16.51 -20.66 10.99
C GLY A 28 15.12 -20.80 10.40
N LEU A 29 14.05 -20.64 11.21
CA LEU A 29 12.66 -20.82 10.80
C LEU A 29 11.94 -19.51 10.44
N THR A 30 12.68 -18.41 10.22
CA THR A 30 12.09 -17.10 9.89
C THR A 30 11.17 -17.18 8.68
N MET A 31 11.68 -17.66 7.55
CA MET A 31 10.91 -17.73 6.30
C MET A 31 9.74 -18.73 6.35
N PRO A 32 9.87 -19.95 6.87
CA PRO A 32 8.72 -20.82 7.09
C PRO A 32 7.60 -20.16 7.91
N LEU A 33 7.93 -19.46 8.99
CA LEU A 33 6.93 -18.75 9.81
C LEU A 33 6.29 -17.58 9.05
N LEU A 34 7.09 -16.81 8.32
CA LEU A 34 6.56 -15.70 7.51
C LEU A 34 5.66 -16.20 6.37
N ARG A 35 5.97 -17.34 5.74
CA ARG A 35 5.10 -17.99 4.74
C ARG A 35 3.77 -18.43 5.36
N LEU A 36 3.80 -19.01 6.55
CA LEU A 36 2.58 -19.42 7.27
C LEU A 36 1.68 -18.21 7.60
N VAL A 37 2.27 -17.13 8.10
CA VAL A 37 1.54 -15.88 8.38
C VAL A 37 1.04 -15.25 7.08
N GLY A 38 1.89 -15.16 6.08
CA GLY A 38 1.57 -14.60 4.77
C GLY A 38 0.43 -15.35 4.09
N GLY A 39 0.46 -16.69 4.09
CA GLY A 39 -0.61 -17.50 3.53
C GLY A 39 -1.98 -17.28 4.21
N ARG A 40 -1.99 -16.98 5.52
CA ARG A 40 -3.23 -16.61 6.22
C ARG A 40 -3.70 -15.21 5.84
N MET A 41 -2.80 -14.24 5.78
CA MET A 41 -3.13 -12.85 5.43
C MET A 41 -3.65 -12.74 3.99
N ASN A 42 -3.07 -13.53 3.07
CA ASN A 42 -3.44 -13.54 1.65
C ASN A 42 -4.47 -14.61 1.28
N SER A 43 -5.14 -15.20 2.27
CA SER A 43 -6.14 -16.22 1.96
C SER A 43 -7.25 -15.65 1.07
N PRO A 44 -7.69 -16.37 0.02
CA PRO A 44 -8.80 -15.94 -0.83
C PRO A 44 -10.07 -15.63 -0.04
N ALA A 45 -10.35 -16.41 1.00
CA ALA A 45 -11.48 -16.18 1.90
C ALA A 45 -11.35 -14.85 2.67
N GLY A 46 -10.14 -14.49 3.12
CA GLY A 46 -9.85 -13.21 3.77
C GLY A 46 -10.08 -12.02 2.84
N LYS A 47 -9.55 -12.09 1.62
CA LYS A 47 -9.71 -11.06 0.59
C LYS A 47 -11.18 -10.87 0.19
N ARG A 48 -11.95 -11.95 -0.02
CA ARG A 48 -13.40 -11.86 -0.29
C ARG A 48 -14.15 -11.24 0.87
N ARG A 49 -13.79 -11.57 2.12
CA ARG A 49 -14.42 -11.01 3.32
C ARG A 49 -14.16 -9.52 3.46
N ALA A 50 -13.00 -9.04 3.05
CA ALA A 50 -12.63 -7.62 3.13
C ALA A 50 -13.65 -6.71 2.42
N PHE A 51 -14.20 -7.17 1.32
CA PHE A 51 -15.19 -6.44 0.53
C PHE A 51 -16.61 -7.02 0.62
N ALA A 52 -16.87 -7.96 1.54
CA ALA A 52 -18.17 -8.62 1.63
C ALA A 52 -19.32 -7.62 1.81
N GLY A 53 -20.29 -7.67 0.91
CA GLY A 53 -21.47 -6.78 0.92
C GLY A 53 -21.14 -5.31 0.66
N TYR A 54 -19.98 -5.01 0.06
CA TYR A 54 -19.65 -3.68 -0.43
C TYR A 54 -19.93 -3.56 -1.91
N ALA A 55 -20.74 -2.57 -2.28
CA ALA A 55 -21.03 -2.21 -3.67
C ALA A 55 -20.39 -0.86 -3.96
N PRO A 56 -19.34 -0.80 -4.82
CA PRO A 56 -18.71 0.46 -5.18
C PRO A 56 -19.68 1.41 -5.87
N THR A 57 -19.47 2.69 -5.64
CA THR A 57 -20.23 3.80 -6.21
C THR A 57 -19.36 4.67 -7.12
N GLU A 58 -19.97 5.64 -7.78
CA GLU A 58 -19.25 6.61 -8.61
C GLU A 58 -18.26 7.49 -7.83
N GLN A 59 -18.44 7.60 -6.51
CA GLN A 59 -17.52 8.33 -5.63
C GLN A 59 -16.30 7.54 -5.22
N ASP A 60 -16.26 6.24 -5.48
CA ASP A 60 -15.16 5.38 -5.04
C ASP A 60 -14.00 5.38 -6.02
N VAL A 61 -12.80 5.58 -5.46
CA VAL A 61 -11.52 5.58 -6.17
C VAL A 61 -10.62 4.52 -5.56
N PHE A 62 -10.47 3.41 -6.23
CA PHE A 62 -9.57 2.33 -5.78
C PHE A 62 -8.15 2.60 -6.23
N VAL A 63 -7.24 2.73 -5.27
CA VAL A 63 -5.79 2.68 -5.51
C VAL A 63 -5.37 1.21 -5.36
N ALA A 64 -5.40 0.50 -6.47
CA ALA A 64 -5.17 -0.93 -6.57
C ALA A 64 -3.74 -1.19 -7.04
N THR A 65 -2.84 -1.45 -6.11
CA THR A 65 -1.42 -1.62 -6.40
C THR A 65 -0.88 -2.85 -5.71
N PHE A 66 0.02 -3.57 -6.36
CA PHE A 66 0.83 -4.52 -5.61
C PHE A 66 1.65 -3.77 -4.55
N SER A 67 1.83 -4.39 -3.39
CA SER A 67 2.60 -3.75 -2.31
C SER A 67 3.98 -3.31 -2.81
N LYS A 68 4.47 -2.17 -2.32
CA LYS A 68 5.76 -1.57 -2.72
C LYS A 68 5.85 -1.05 -4.15
N SER A 69 4.74 -1.01 -4.89
CA SER A 69 4.67 -0.42 -6.24
C SER A 69 4.34 1.07 -6.27
N GLY A 70 4.45 1.78 -5.16
CA GLY A 70 4.14 3.22 -5.08
C GLY A 70 2.76 3.53 -4.51
N THR A 71 2.17 2.62 -3.74
CA THR A 71 0.84 2.75 -3.14
C THR A 71 0.66 4.05 -2.36
N ASN A 72 1.57 4.35 -1.42
CA ASN A 72 1.47 5.56 -0.60
C ASN A 72 1.58 6.82 -1.45
N TRP A 73 2.40 6.79 -2.50
CA TRP A 73 2.52 7.90 -3.43
C TRP A 73 1.21 8.13 -4.21
N MET A 74 0.62 7.06 -4.74
CA MET A 74 -0.64 7.18 -5.48
C MET A 74 -1.82 7.52 -4.56
N MET A 75 -1.85 7.01 -3.33
CA MET A 75 -2.83 7.45 -2.33
C MET A 75 -2.74 8.94 -2.07
N GLN A 76 -1.52 9.46 -1.90
CA GLN A 76 -1.30 10.90 -1.72
C GLN A 76 -1.78 11.70 -2.93
N ILE A 77 -1.42 11.30 -4.14
CA ILE A 77 -1.86 11.97 -5.38
C ILE A 77 -3.39 11.98 -5.47
N ALA A 78 -4.03 10.83 -5.32
CA ALA A 78 -5.49 10.71 -5.42
C ALA A 78 -6.20 11.51 -4.31
N TYR A 79 -5.68 11.46 -3.08
CA TYR A 79 -6.21 12.24 -1.97
C TYR A 79 -6.07 13.76 -2.22
N GLN A 80 -4.90 14.21 -2.67
CA GLN A 80 -4.69 15.62 -2.97
C GLN A 80 -5.56 16.10 -4.14
N ILE A 81 -5.78 15.30 -5.18
CA ILE A 81 -6.70 15.62 -6.26
C ILE A 81 -8.12 15.76 -5.72
N ALA A 82 -8.58 14.80 -4.89
CA ALA A 82 -9.90 14.86 -4.26
C ALA A 82 -10.08 16.10 -3.36
N HIS A 83 -9.00 16.73 -2.93
CA HIS A 83 -8.98 17.93 -2.08
C HIS A 83 -8.40 19.16 -2.77
N TYR A 84 -8.34 19.19 -4.12
CA TYR A 84 -7.82 20.31 -4.92
C TYR A 84 -6.41 20.78 -4.52
N GLY A 85 -5.55 19.85 -4.10
CA GLY A 85 -4.18 20.12 -3.66
C GLY A 85 -4.05 20.69 -2.23
N GLN A 86 -5.13 20.74 -1.45
CA GLN A 86 -5.17 21.34 -0.10
C GLN A 86 -5.46 20.30 1.01
N GLY A 87 -5.44 19.01 0.69
CA GLY A 87 -5.76 17.96 1.63
C GLY A 87 -4.76 17.88 2.80
N GLU A 88 -5.28 17.86 4.03
CA GLU A 88 -4.51 17.67 5.26
C GLU A 88 -5.08 16.47 6.03
N PHE A 89 -4.20 15.68 6.65
CA PHE A 89 -4.60 14.56 7.49
C PHE A 89 -3.59 14.38 8.64
N GLN A 90 -4.04 13.79 9.73
CA GLN A 90 -3.16 13.37 10.82
C GLN A 90 -2.48 12.04 10.48
N HIS A 91 -3.26 11.08 10.00
CA HIS A 91 -2.79 9.82 9.46
C HIS A 91 -3.58 9.48 8.19
N ILE A 92 -2.92 8.97 7.15
CA ILE A 92 -3.57 8.73 5.86
C ILE A 92 -4.74 7.73 5.97
N HIS A 93 -4.66 6.79 6.90
CA HIS A 93 -5.71 5.81 7.13
C HIS A 93 -6.87 6.30 8.02
N ASP A 94 -6.84 7.56 8.47
CA ASP A 94 -8.04 8.24 8.98
C ASP A 94 -8.97 8.64 7.83
N GLU A 95 -8.42 8.75 6.62
CA GLU A 95 -9.10 9.18 5.40
C GLU A 95 -9.26 8.08 4.35
N ILE A 96 -8.30 7.14 4.27
CA ILE A 96 -8.25 6.09 3.25
C ILE A 96 -8.40 4.72 3.90
N PRO A 97 -9.54 4.04 3.72
CA PRO A 97 -9.75 2.69 4.18
C PRO A 97 -8.82 1.71 3.46
N TRP A 98 -8.42 0.67 4.20
CA TRP A 98 -7.68 -0.47 3.68
C TRP A 98 -8.37 -1.77 4.14
N PRO A 99 -9.35 -2.27 3.36
CA PRO A 99 -10.26 -3.33 3.78
C PRO A 99 -9.59 -4.66 4.15
N GLU A 100 -8.46 -5.00 3.49
CA GLU A 100 -7.72 -6.25 3.75
C GLU A 100 -6.88 -6.20 5.03
N ALA A 101 -6.72 -5.03 5.62
CA ALA A 101 -5.92 -4.84 6.83
C ALA A 101 -6.81 -4.36 8.00
N PRO A 102 -7.51 -5.27 8.67
CA PRO A 102 -8.37 -4.92 9.79
C PRO A 102 -7.55 -4.57 11.05
N MET A 103 -6.79 -3.48 10.97
CA MET A 103 -5.97 -2.97 12.06
C MET A 103 -6.68 -1.81 12.76
N PRO A 104 -6.53 -1.68 14.09
CA PRO A 104 -7.02 -0.51 14.82
C PRO A 104 -6.41 0.78 14.23
N GLY A 105 -7.22 1.82 14.08
CA GLY A 105 -6.79 3.11 13.53
C GLY A 105 -6.88 3.21 12.00
N ILE A 106 -7.44 2.21 11.32
CA ILE A 106 -7.82 2.32 9.91
C ILE A 106 -9.32 2.57 9.81
N VAL A 107 -9.71 3.64 9.10
CA VAL A 107 -11.12 3.98 8.89
C VAL A 107 -11.85 2.85 8.17
N SER A 108 -13.08 2.59 8.58
CA SER A 108 -13.89 1.54 7.96
C SER A 108 -14.23 1.89 6.50
N LEU A 109 -14.24 0.87 5.63
CA LEU A 109 -14.72 1.02 4.25
C LEU A 109 -16.17 1.57 4.18
N ARG A 110 -16.97 1.36 5.23
CA ARG A 110 -18.37 1.80 5.32
C ARG A 110 -18.56 3.14 6.03
N ASP A 111 -17.46 3.76 6.52
CA ASP A 111 -17.52 5.07 7.14
C ASP A 111 -17.72 6.14 6.06
N PRO A 112 -18.79 6.94 6.11
CA PRO A 112 -19.03 8.00 5.15
C PRO A 112 -18.16 9.24 5.40
N GLY A 113 -17.48 9.34 6.54
CA GLY A 113 -16.72 10.51 6.97
C GLY A 113 -15.68 10.97 5.95
N PRO A 114 -14.81 10.12 5.42
CA PRO A 114 -13.83 10.51 4.41
C PRO A 114 -14.47 11.12 3.16
N GLN A 115 -15.53 10.53 2.64
CA GLN A 115 -16.28 11.06 1.51
C GLN A 115 -16.93 12.42 1.83
N GLN A 116 -17.47 12.58 3.04
CA GLN A 116 -18.13 13.82 3.46
C GLN A 116 -17.15 14.96 3.61
N ARG A 117 -15.92 14.69 4.05
CA ARG A 117 -14.84 15.68 4.20
C ARG A 117 -14.21 16.08 2.88
N SER A 118 -14.26 15.20 1.87
CA SER A 118 -13.73 15.49 0.55
C SER A 118 -14.57 16.53 -0.18
N PRO A 119 -13.98 17.66 -0.64
CA PRO A 119 -14.71 18.67 -1.41
C PRO A 119 -15.32 18.14 -2.70
N THR A 120 -14.66 17.17 -3.34
CA THR A 120 -15.14 16.48 -4.55
C THR A 120 -16.11 15.34 -4.26
N ARG A 121 -16.35 15.02 -2.98
CA ARG A 121 -17.11 13.84 -2.55
C ARG A 121 -16.49 12.50 -2.98
N LEU A 122 -15.28 12.48 -3.48
CA LEU A 122 -14.57 11.26 -3.80
C LEU A 122 -14.03 10.62 -2.52
N ARG A 123 -14.04 9.30 -2.50
CA ARG A 123 -13.47 8.48 -1.44
C ARG A 123 -12.37 7.58 -2.01
N VAL A 124 -11.15 7.81 -1.60
CA VAL A 124 -10.01 6.97 -1.98
C VAL A 124 -10.01 5.71 -1.11
N ILE A 125 -9.79 4.55 -1.73
CA ILE A 125 -9.76 3.23 -1.09
C ILE A 125 -8.45 2.56 -1.50
N LYS A 126 -7.68 2.10 -0.53
CA LYS A 126 -6.46 1.32 -0.77
C LYS A 126 -6.79 -0.16 -0.88
N THR A 127 -6.17 -0.84 -1.86
CA THR A 127 -6.18 -2.30 -1.92
C THR A 127 -4.88 -2.88 -2.48
N HIS A 128 -4.50 -4.04 -1.97
CA HIS A 128 -3.43 -4.89 -2.51
C HIS A 128 -3.98 -6.20 -3.08
N ALA A 129 -5.29 -6.40 -3.01
CA ALA A 129 -5.93 -7.60 -3.52
C ALA A 129 -5.84 -7.66 -5.06
N GLU A 130 -5.77 -8.86 -5.59
CA GLU A 130 -5.90 -9.12 -7.02
C GLU A 130 -7.30 -8.74 -7.50
N ALA A 131 -7.42 -8.42 -8.79
CA ALA A 131 -8.65 -7.90 -9.40
C ALA A 131 -9.90 -8.79 -9.17
N GLU A 132 -9.71 -10.10 -9.08
CA GLU A 132 -10.81 -11.06 -8.84
C GLU A 132 -11.48 -10.93 -7.45
N PHE A 133 -10.78 -10.32 -6.48
CA PHE A 133 -11.29 -10.11 -5.12
C PHE A 133 -11.82 -8.71 -4.89
N VAL A 134 -11.55 -7.77 -5.79
CA VAL A 134 -12.00 -6.38 -5.69
C VAL A 134 -13.34 -6.22 -6.41
N PRO A 135 -14.38 -5.71 -5.73
CA PRO A 135 -15.66 -5.51 -6.39
C PRO A 135 -15.53 -4.50 -7.52
N TYR A 136 -15.97 -4.90 -8.71
CA TYR A 136 -15.96 -4.05 -9.89
C TYR A 136 -17.32 -3.37 -10.07
N ASN A 137 -17.28 -2.07 -10.36
CA ASN A 137 -18.42 -1.28 -10.83
C ASN A 137 -17.91 -0.29 -11.90
N GLU A 138 -18.59 -0.23 -13.04
CA GLU A 138 -18.20 0.65 -14.15
C GLU A 138 -18.22 2.15 -13.82
N LYS A 139 -18.97 2.56 -12.77
CA LYS A 139 -19.02 3.95 -12.30
C LYS A 139 -17.89 4.30 -11.34
N ALA A 140 -17.34 3.32 -10.59
CA ALA A 140 -16.20 3.53 -9.72
C ALA A 140 -14.91 3.71 -10.54
N LYS A 141 -13.85 4.24 -9.96
CA LYS A 141 -12.58 4.48 -10.63
C LYS A 141 -11.49 3.59 -10.03
N TYR A 142 -10.60 3.08 -10.90
CA TYR A 142 -9.53 2.17 -10.49
C TYR A 142 -8.20 2.68 -11.02
N ILE A 143 -7.28 2.99 -10.13
CA ILE A 143 -5.92 3.42 -10.44
C ILE A 143 -4.98 2.28 -10.09
N VAL A 144 -4.28 1.78 -11.09
CA VAL A 144 -3.33 0.68 -10.97
C VAL A 144 -1.92 1.21 -11.21
N VAL A 145 -1.01 1.03 -10.27
CA VAL A 145 0.40 1.38 -10.47
C VAL A 145 1.22 0.11 -10.61
N VAL A 146 1.90 0.00 -11.74
CA VAL A 146 2.81 -1.10 -12.07
C VAL A 146 4.25 -0.65 -11.85
N ARG A 147 5.02 -1.46 -11.15
CA ARG A 147 6.45 -1.23 -10.93
C ARG A 147 7.22 -2.49 -11.30
N ASP A 148 8.45 -2.31 -11.76
CA ASP A 148 9.38 -3.39 -12.05
C ASP A 148 9.45 -4.39 -10.87
N PRO A 149 9.28 -5.71 -11.11
CA PRO A 149 9.22 -6.72 -10.04
C PRO A 149 10.52 -6.83 -9.23
N ALA A 150 11.67 -6.59 -9.84
CA ALA A 150 12.95 -6.60 -9.13
C ALA A 150 13.08 -5.40 -8.20
N ASP A 151 12.63 -4.21 -8.61
CA ASP A 151 12.54 -3.04 -7.73
C ASP A 151 11.53 -3.25 -6.59
N VAL A 152 10.42 -3.94 -6.87
CA VAL A 152 9.42 -4.32 -5.85
C VAL A 152 10.02 -5.29 -4.86
N PHE A 153 10.78 -6.30 -5.32
CA PHE A 153 11.50 -7.25 -4.48
C PHE A 153 12.44 -6.52 -3.51
N VAL A 154 13.35 -5.67 -4.03
CA VAL A 154 14.30 -4.90 -3.21
C VAL A 154 13.57 -4.06 -2.17
N SER A 155 12.52 -3.36 -2.59
CA SER A 155 11.70 -2.55 -1.67
C SER A 155 10.99 -3.39 -0.61
N SER A 156 10.55 -4.60 -0.95
CA SER A 156 9.89 -5.54 -0.04
C SER A 156 10.86 -6.12 0.97
N TYR A 157 12.07 -6.46 0.54
CA TYR A 157 13.14 -6.96 1.40
C TYR A 157 13.46 -5.99 2.54
N TYR A 158 13.74 -4.72 2.20
CA TYR A 158 14.03 -3.70 3.20
C TYR A 158 12.81 -3.34 4.05
N PHE A 159 11.62 -3.34 3.47
CA PHE A 159 10.39 -3.10 4.21
C PHE A 159 10.12 -4.20 5.24
N ALA A 160 10.33 -5.47 4.89
CA ALA A 160 10.20 -6.57 5.83
C ALA A 160 11.12 -6.38 7.05
N GLY A 161 12.38 -6.00 6.84
CA GLY A 161 13.31 -5.65 7.93
C GLY A 161 12.86 -4.47 8.79
N THR A 162 12.04 -3.57 8.22
CA THR A 162 11.49 -2.42 8.93
C THR A 162 10.30 -2.79 9.83
N VAL A 163 9.45 -3.71 9.40
CA VAL A 163 8.19 -4.05 10.09
C VAL A 163 8.29 -5.29 10.96
N LEU A 164 9.29 -6.13 10.76
CA LEU A 164 9.52 -7.31 11.59
C LEU A 164 10.11 -6.95 12.96
N PRO A 165 9.90 -7.77 13.98
CA PRO A 165 10.52 -7.58 15.29
C PRO A 165 12.05 -7.54 15.17
N GLY A 166 12.71 -6.62 15.90
CA GLY A 166 14.17 -6.53 15.92
C GLY A 166 14.84 -7.85 16.30
N GLY A 167 15.98 -8.14 15.68
CA GLY A 167 16.74 -9.39 15.87
C GLY A 167 16.29 -10.55 14.98
N ILE A 168 15.38 -10.32 14.04
CA ILE A 168 15.03 -11.30 13.00
C ILE A 168 15.95 -11.08 11.81
N THR A 169 16.57 -12.18 11.36
CA THR A 169 17.45 -12.21 10.19
C THR A 169 16.91 -13.16 9.12
N TYR A 170 17.17 -12.85 7.89
CA TYR A 170 16.89 -13.67 6.70
C TYR A 170 17.85 -13.29 5.59
N SER A 171 18.23 -14.25 4.76
CA SER A 171 19.09 -14.00 3.60
C SER A 171 18.27 -13.45 2.42
N VAL A 172 18.97 -12.88 1.45
CA VAL A 172 18.35 -12.43 0.19
C VAL A 172 17.73 -13.61 -0.56
N ASP A 173 18.44 -14.75 -0.61
CA ASP A 173 17.97 -15.96 -1.30
C ASP A 173 16.69 -16.53 -0.68
N GLU A 174 16.64 -16.66 0.65
CA GLU A 174 15.42 -17.13 1.34
C GLU A 174 14.23 -16.19 1.10
N PHE A 175 14.49 -14.90 1.10
CA PHE A 175 13.44 -13.91 0.84
C PHE A 175 13.01 -13.94 -0.63
N LEU A 176 13.94 -14.11 -1.58
CA LEU A 176 13.65 -14.23 -3.01
C LEU A 176 12.78 -15.47 -3.30
N GLN A 177 13.16 -16.64 -2.76
CA GLN A 177 12.35 -17.84 -2.87
C GLN A 177 10.93 -17.65 -2.32
N THR A 178 10.80 -16.88 -1.23
CA THR A 178 9.49 -16.58 -0.65
C THR A 178 8.70 -15.58 -1.50
N TYR A 179 9.38 -14.58 -2.06
CA TYR A 179 8.78 -13.56 -2.94
C TYR A 179 8.26 -14.16 -4.24
N LEU A 180 8.97 -15.11 -4.82
CA LEU A 180 8.58 -15.82 -6.04
C LEU A 180 7.55 -16.92 -5.78
N GLY A 181 7.35 -17.33 -4.53
CA GLY A 181 6.44 -18.41 -4.16
C GLY A 181 5.01 -17.93 -3.89
N ASP A 182 4.08 -18.88 -3.81
CA ASP A 182 2.64 -18.62 -3.63
C ASP A 182 2.26 -18.08 -2.24
N HIS A 183 3.17 -18.14 -1.28
CA HIS A 183 2.91 -17.76 0.13
C HIS A 183 3.59 -16.48 0.56
N PHE A 184 3.97 -15.63 -0.41
CA PHE A 184 4.45 -14.29 -0.07
C PHE A 184 3.33 -13.49 0.60
N PHE A 185 3.68 -12.75 1.65
CA PHE A 185 2.68 -12.06 2.49
C PHE A 185 1.92 -10.93 1.79
N PHE A 186 2.31 -10.56 0.56
CA PHE A 186 1.54 -9.65 -0.31
C PHE A 186 0.95 -10.35 -1.54
N GLY A 187 1.03 -11.67 -1.64
CA GLY A 187 0.57 -12.42 -2.80
C GLY A 187 1.56 -12.44 -3.96
N SER A 188 1.11 -12.85 -5.13
CA SER A 188 1.91 -12.89 -6.36
C SER A 188 1.83 -11.58 -7.13
N TRP A 189 2.99 -10.97 -7.40
CA TRP A 189 3.09 -9.78 -8.25
C TRP A 189 2.53 -10.05 -9.66
N ALA A 190 2.87 -11.21 -10.22
CA ALA A 190 2.42 -11.59 -11.55
C ALA A 190 0.89 -11.78 -11.62
N ALA A 191 0.30 -12.46 -10.63
CA ALA A 191 -1.15 -12.65 -10.57
C ALA A 191 -1.90 -11.32 -10.39
N HIS A 192 -1.38 -10.44 -9.53
CA HIS A 192 -1.93 -9.10 -9.34
C HIS A 192 -1.91 -8.30 -10.65
N LEU A 193 -0.75 -8.25 -11.31
CA LEU A 193 -0.62 -7.54 -12.58
C LEU A 193 -1.53 -8.15 -13.65
N ALA A 194 -1.54 -9.47 -13.83
CA ALA A 194 -2.36 -10.14 -14.85
C ALA A 194 -3.85 -9.82 -14.68
N GLY A 195 -4.34 -9.82 -13.44
CA GLY A 195 -5.74 -9.51 -13.15
C GLY A 195 -6.12 -8.08 -13.55
N TYR A 196 -5.33 -7.09 -13.17
CA TYR A 196 -5.60 -5.69 -13.54
C TYR A 196 -5.24 -5.36 -14.99
N TRP A 197 -4.28 -6.07 -15.58
CA TRP A 197 -3.99 -5.95 -17.02
C TRP A 197 -5.20 -6.32 -17.88
N ALA A 198 -5.99 -7.28 -17.45
CA ALA A 198 -7.26 -7.62 -18.13
C ALA A 198 -8.31 -6.48 -18.08
N TRP A 199 -8.17 -5.53 -17.14
CA TRP A 199 -9.06 -4.37 -17.01
C TRP A 199 -8.56 -3.12 -17.75
N ARG A 200 -7.34 -3.11 -18.30
CA ARG A 200 -6.65 -1.91 -18.82
C ARG A 200 -7.42 -1.14 -19.90
N GLU A 201 -8.29 -1.80 -20.66
CA GLU A 201 -9.09 -1.18 -21.71
C GLU A 201 -10.45 -0.62 -21.21
N ARG A 202 -10.75 -0.76 -19.93
CA ARG A 202 -11.98 -0.22 -19.35
C ARG A 202 -11.85 1.27 -19.13
N ALA A 203 -12.87 2.06 -19.51
CA ALA A 203 -12.83 3.51 -19.44
C ALA A 203 -12.64 4.09 -18.03
N ASN A 204 -12.98 3.30 -17.00
CA ASN A 204 -12.86 3.68 -15.59
C ASN A 204 -11.62 3.10 -14.90
N VAL A 205 -10.66 2.58 -15.67
CA VAL A 205 -9.40 2.01 -15.18
C VAL A 205 -8.22 2.75 -15.77
N LEU A 206 -7.33 3.27 -14.94
CA LEU A 206 -6.09 3.91 -15.35
C LEU A 206 -4.90 3.09 -14.87
N LEU A 207 -4.14 2.54 -15.80
CA LEU A 207 -2.90 1.83 -15.52
C LEU A 207 -1.72 2.78 -15.76
N LEU A 208 -0.89 2.95 -14.75
CA LEU A 208 0.27 3.84 -14.73
C LEU A 208 1.53 3.05 -14.40
N PHE A 209 2.64 3.39 -15.05
CA PHE A 209 3.93 2.83 -14.70
C PHE A 209 4.68 3.74 -13.73
N TYR A 210 5.28 3.16 -12.70
CA TYR A 210 6.00 3.89 -11.65
C TYR A 210 7.06 4.84 -12.22
N ASN A 211 7.76 4.43 -13.29
CA ASN A 211 8.77 5.24 -13.94
C ASN A 211 8.20 6.43 -14.72
N GLU A 212 6.98 6.31 -15.26
CA GLU A 212 6.27 7.42 -15.91
C GLU A 212 5.87 8.48 -14.88
N LEU A 213 5.31 8.04 -13.75
CA LEU A 213 4.99 8.91 -12.61
C LEU A 213 6.20 9.75 -12.17
N LYS A 214 7.42 9.18 -12.23
CA LYS A 214 8.66 9.89 -11.88
C LYS A 214 9.09 10.89 -12.95
N LYS A 215 8.96 10.53 -14.21
CA LYS A 215 9.41 11.36 -15.34
C LYS A 215 8.48 12.55 -15.57
N GLU A 216 7.18 12.32 -15.48
CA GLU A 216 6.14 13.27 -15.82
C GLU A 216 5.09 13.40 -14.70
N PRO A 217 5.48 13.93 -13.50
CA PRO A 217 4.56 13.98 -12.36
C PRO A 217 3.32 14.83 -12.67
N ALA A 218 3.47 16.00 -13.28
CA ALA A 218 2.34 16.86 -13.61
C ALA A 218 1.41 16.24 -14.66
N GLY A 219 1.95 15.60 -15.70
CA GLY A 219 1.18 14.86 -16.70
C GLY A 219 0.42 13.69 -16.06
N SER A 220 1.07 12.97 -15.16
CA SER A 220 0.44 11.87 -14.41
C SER A 220 -0.68 12.36 -13.49
N VAL A 221 -0.49 13.49 -12.79
CA VAL A 221 -1.54 14.11 -11.97
C VAL A 221 -2.76 14.48 -12.83
N ARG A 222 -2.55 15.07 -14.01
CA ARG A 222 -3.66 15.41 -14.92
C ARG A 222 -4.39 14.15 -15.39
N ARG A 223 -3.69 13.09 -15.81
CA ARG A 223 -4.32 11.82 -16.21
C ARG A 223 -5.16 11.21 -15.08
N VAL A 224 -4.68 11.28 -13.83
CA VAL A 224 -5.45 10.82 -12.67
C VAL A 224 -6.66 11.72 -12.44
N ALA A 225 -6.50 13.06 -12.48
CA ALA A 225 -7.59 14.01 -12.32
C ALA A 225 -8.69 13.80 -13.38
N ASP A 226 -8.30 13.57 -14.63
CA ASP A 226 -9.22 13.28 -15.74
C ASP A 226 -10.02 12.00 -15.47
N LEU A 227 -9.37 10.90 -15.06
CA LEU A 227 -10.06 9.67 -14.66
C LEU A 227 -11.06 9.93 -13.53
N LEU A 228 -10.69 10.75 -12.55
CA LEU A 228 -11.52 11.06 -11.39
C LEU A 228 -12.66 12.03 -11.73
N GLY A 229 -12.65 12.65 -12.89
CA GLY A 229 -13.61 13.69 -13.29
C GLY A 229 -13.41 15.00 -12.52
N VAL A 230 -12.18 15.29 -12.07
CA VAL A 230 -11.84 16.48 -11.30
C VAL A 230 -11.08 17.47 -12.16
N THR A 231 -11.65 18.62 -12.40
CA THR A 231 -10.97 19.72 -13.09
C THR A 231 -10.07 20.48 -12.10
N LEU A 232 -8.78 20.51 -12.37
CA LEU A 232 -7.77 21.23 -11.58
C LEU A 232 -7.27 22.43 -12.36
N THR A 233 -7.07 23.56 -11.67
CA THR A 233 -6.28 24.69 -12.20
C THR A 233 -4.80 24.31 -12.22
N GLU A 234 -3.97 25.04 -12.99
CA GLU A 234 -2.51 24.83 -13.00
C GLU A 234 -1.87 25.00 -11.62
N ALA A 235 -2.37 25.94 -10.82
CA ALA A 235 -1.92 26.11 -9.44
C ALA A 235 -2.24 24.89 -8.56
N GLN A 236 -3.42 24.28 -8.74
CA GLN A 236 -3.81 23.06 -8.03
C GLN A 236 -3.00 21.85 -8.49
N VAL A 237 -2.74 21.71 -9.80
CA VAL A 237 -1.81 20.68 -10.29
C VAL A 237 -0.43 20.83 -9.66
N GLY A 238 0.10 22.07 -9.61
CA GLY A 238 1.36 22.38 -8.95
C GLY A 238 1.36 21.97 -7.48
N ALA A 239 0.31 22.28 -6.74
CA ALA A 239 0.15 21.93 -5.33
C ALA A 239 0.10 20.41 -5.11
N VAL A 240 -0.62 19.65 -5.97
CA VAL A 240 -0.65 18.17 -5.91
C VAL A 240 0.74 17.61 -6.16
N VAL A 241 1.46 18.11 -7.18
CA VAL A 241 2.83 17.68 -7.52
C VAL A 241 3.77 17.95 -6.35
N GLU A 242 3.77 19.17 -5.79
CA GLU A 242 4.62 19.55 -4.67
C GLU A 242 4.42 18.63 -3.47
N ARG A 243 3.15 18.42 -3.05
CA ARG A 243 2.77 17.57 -1.91
C ARG A 243 3.00 16.07 -2.18
N SER A 244 3.34 15.71 -3.41
CA SER A 244 3.65 14.35 -3.82
C SER A 244 5.13 14.14 -4.15
N THR A 245 5.98 15.17 -3.99
CA THR A 245 7.43 15.01 -4.18
C THR A 245 8.01 14.02 -3.17
N PHE A 246 9.12 13.37 -3.52
CA PHE A 246 9.80 12.44 -2.62
C PHE A 246 10.19 13.13 -1.29
N ALA A 247 10.69 14.35 -1.36
CA ALA A 247 11.09 15.13 -0.18
C ALA A 247 9.89 15.43 0.74
N TYR A 248 8.76 15.87 0.16
CA TYR A 248 7.54 16.11 0.93
C TYR A 248 7.02 14.83 1.59
N MET A 249 6.90 13.75 0.80
CA MET A 249 6.44 12.45 1.28
C MET A 249 7.35 11.88 2.37
N GLN A 250 8.67 12.06 2.26
CA GLN A 250 9.64 11.63 3.27
C GLN A 250 9.49 12.42 4.58
N ALA A 251 9.23 13.72 4.51
CA ALA A 251 9.00 14.54 5.69
C ALA A 251 7.76 14.10 6.49
N ILE A 252 6.74 13.60 5.81
CA ILE A 252 5.49 13.12 6.42
C ILE A 252 5.36 11.58 6.44
N ASP A 253 6.46 10.83 6.27
CA ASP A 253 6.48 9.37 6.18
C ASP A 253 5.77 8.68 7.36
N HIS A 254 5.89 9.25 8.55
CA HIS A 254 5.23 8.78 9.76
C HIS A 254 3.69 8.78 9.67
N LYS A 255 3.09 9.63 8.82
CA LYS A 255 1.64 9.68 8.60
C LYS A 255 1.10 8.54 7.71
N PHE A 256 2.00 7.75 7.10
CA PHE A 256 1.66 6.62 6.24
C PHE A 256 1.96 5.27 6.87
N MET A 257 2.64 5.27 8.00
CA MET A 257 3.05 4.01 8.65
C MET A 257 1.82 3.26 9.17
N PRO A 258 1.56 2.03 8.71
CA PRO A 258 0.56 1.22 9.37
C PRO A 258 0.95 1.04 10.85
N PRO A 259 -0.02 0.92 11.76
CA PRO A 259 0.26 0.70 13.17
C PRO A 259 0.96 -0.66 13.35
N VAL A 260 2.29 -0.67 13.29
CA VAL A 260 3.12 -1.89 13.46
C VAL A 260 3.51 -1.98 14.92
N PRO A 261 3.01 -2.98 15.65
CA PRO A 261 3.19 -3.07 17.09
C PRO A 261 4.60 -3.51 17.54
N PHE A 262 5.49 -3.80 16.59
CA PHE A 262 6.83 -4.35 16.87
C PHE A 262 7.93 -3.29 17.01
N ARG A 263 7.64 -2.04 16.69
CA ARG A 263 8.61 -0.96 16.73
C ARG A 263 8.68 -0.30 18.10
N LYS A 264 9.88 0.01 18.56
CA LYS A 264 10.08 0.94 19.68
C LYS A 264 9.72 2.36 19.23
N TRP A 265 9.00 3.08 20.05
CA TRP A 265 8.80 4.51 19.88
C TRP A 265 10.16 5.23 19.70
N GLY A 266 10.30 6.04 18.65
CA GLY A 266 11.51 6.82 18.38
C GLY A 266 12.40 6.27 17.25
N GLU A 267 12.24 5.04 16.80
CA GLU A 267 12.91 4.58 15.58
C GLU A 267 12.20 5.19 14.35
N LYS A 268 12.95 5.93 13.53
CA LYS A 268 12.39 6.54 12.31
C LYS A 268 11.92 5.44 11.36
N PRO A 269 10.62 5.39 11.01
CA PRO A 269 10.12 4.51 9.97
C PRO A 269 10.69 4.96 8.63
N VAL A 270 10.99 4.01 7.76
CA VAL A 270 11.47 4.33 6.42
C VAL A 270 10.61 3.58 5.41
N LEU A 271 9.39 4.09 5.17
CA LEU A 271 8.61 3.66 4.01
C LEU A 271 9.17 4.26 2.73
N MET A 272 9.62 5.52 2.81
CA MET A 272 10.21 6.30 1.71
C MET A 272 11.74 6.19 1.73
N ARG A 273 12.28 5.00 1.40
CA ARG A 273 13.72 4.71 1.52
C ARG A 273 14.60 5.52 0.56
N ARG A 274 14.38 5.37 -0.74
CA ARG A 274 15.20 6.02 -1.79
C ARG A 274 14.39 6.65 -2.92
N GLY A 275 13.17 6.19 -3.17
CA GLY A 275 12.35 6.67 -4.30
C GLY A 275 12.99 6.45 -5.68
N GLN A 276 13.92 5.50 -5.80
CA GLN A 276 14.68 5.23 -7.01
C GLN A 276 14.19 3.96 -7.70
N SER A 277 14.44 3.87 -9.01
CA SER A 277 14.24 2.68 -9.84
C SER A 277 15.61 2.12 -10.25
N GLY A 278 15.63 0.84 -10.65
CA GLY A 278 16.87 0.17 -11.06
C GLY A 278 17.73 -0.33 -9.89
N GLY A 279 17.13 -0.48 -8.70
CA GLY A 279 17.83 -0.92 -7.50
C GLY A 279 18.07 -2.44 -7.40
N ALA A 280 17.73 -3.21 -8.43
CA ALA A 280 17.88 -4.68 -8.42
C ALA A 280 19.28 -5.15 -8.05
N ALA A 281 20.30 -4.53 -8.63
CA ALA A 281 21.72 -4.85 -8.40
C ALA A 281 22.20 -4.60 -6.93
N GLU A 282 21.39 -3.97 -6.07
CA GLU A 282 21.71 -3.84 -4.65
C GLU A 282 21.68 -5.19 -3.93
N LEU A 283 20.83 -6.10 -4.36
CA LEU A 283 20.56 -7.37 -3.69
C LEU A 283 20.66 -8.59 -4.62
N LEU A 284 20.34 -8.40 -5.90
CA LEU A 284 20.25 -9.49 -6.87
C LEU A 284 21.54 -9.56 -7.72
N SER A 285 22.06 -10.75 -7.87
CA SER A 285 23.11 -11.06 -8.85
C SER A 285 22.49 -11.18 -10.25
N VAL A 286 23.33 -11.22 -11.29
CA VAL A 286 22.91 -11.43 -12.68
C VAL A 286 22.18 -12.78 -12.87
N GLN A 287 22.49 -13.75 -12.01
CA GLN A 287 21.91 -15.11 -12.08
C GLN A 287 20.56 -15.21 -11.37
N GLN A 288 20.28 -14.34 -10.42
CA GLN A 288 18.99 -14.21 -9.72
C GLN A 288 18.02 -13.30 -10.47
#